data_2567f15ad1c92a535eff2067c40806c3
#
_entry.id   2567f15ad1c92a535eff2067c40806c3
#
_cell.length_a   1.000
_cell.length_b   1.000
_cell.length_c   1.000
_cell.angle_alpha   90.00
_cell.angle_beta   90.00
_cell.angle_gamma   90.00
#
_symmetry.space_group_name_H-M   'P 1'
#
loop_
_entity.id
_entity.type
_entity.pdbx_description
1 polymer ?
#
loop_
_entity_poly.entity_id
_entity_poly.type
_entity_poly.pdbx_seq_one_letter_code
_entity_poly.pdbx_strand_id
1 'polypeptide(L)'
;PSYKILIYPDASGSARSTINASKTDIAILESYNFTSMALRSNPPIKDRVATVQAMLENSKGRVRMEIHASCRRLIECLELQSYDERTGDPDKQNGYDHMNDALGYLIYREFNMVYSRAGARTGIRIY
;
A
#
# COMPACT_ATOMS: atom_id res chain seq x y z
N PRO A 1 18.43 20.71 3.08
CA PRO A 1 17.34 20.35 2.14
C PRO A 1 16.12 19.92 2.94
N SER A 2 14.97 20.52 2.66
CA SER A 2 13.70 20.09 3.24
C SER A 2 13.22 18.86 2.46
N TYR A 3 13.21 17.71 3.12
CA TYR A 3 12.65 16.50 2.53
C TYR A 3 11.13 16.52 2.66
N LYS A 4 10.44 16.22 1.57
CA LYS A 4 9.00 15.97 1.59
C LYS A 4 8.76 14.49 1.84
N ILE A 5 8.10 14.16 2.95
CA ILE A 5 7.75 12.79 3.30
C ILE A 5 6.32 12.52 2.86
N LEU A 6 6.13 11.57 1.95
CA LEU A 6 4.83 11.10 1.52
C LEU A 6 4.43 9.86 2.33
N ILE A 7 3.19 9.83 2.79
CA ILE A 7 2.63 8.69 3.49
C ILE A 7 1.41 8.15 2.74
N TYR A 8 1.24 6.85 2.74
CA TYR A 8 0.17 6.11 2.05
C TYR A 8 -0.67 5.32 3.06
N PRO A 9 -1.46 6.02 3.89
CA PRO A 9 -2.24 5.37 4.93
C PRO A 9 -3.45 4.64 4.38
N ASP A 10 -3.99 3.74 5.19
CA ASP A 10 -5.35 3.23 5.06
C ASP A 10 -6.34 4.40 5.10
N ALA A 11 -7.34 4.39 4.21
CA ALA A 11 -8.36 5.43 4.16
C ALA A 11 -9.18 5.53 5.46
N SER A 12 -9.28 4.45 6.25
CA SER A 12 -9.92 4.46 7.56
C SER A 12 -9.23 5.38 8.59
N GLY A 13 -7.94 5.71 8.38
CA GLY A 13 -7.21 6.70 9.18
C GLY A 13 -7.78 8.12 9.09
N SER A 14 -8.71 8.37 8.17
CA SER A 14 -9.52 9.60 8.10
C SER A 14 -10.70 9.60 9.06
N ALA A 15 -11.05 8.45 9.66
CA ALA A 15 -12.09 8.37 10.68
C ALA A 15 -11.64 9.05 11.98
N ARG A 16 -12.60 9.60 12.73
CA ARG A 16 -12.29 10.22 14.02
C ARG A 16 -11.75 9.20 15.00
N SER A 17 -10.61 9.52 15.63
CA SER A 17 -10.06 8.71 16.70
C SER A 17 -10.97 8.74 17.94
N THR A 18 -11.14 7.59 18.59
CA THR A 18 -11.86 7.49 19.87
C THR A 18 -11.14 8.21 21.02
N ILE A 19 -9.82 8.42 20.89
CA ILE A 19 -8.99 9.09 21.91
C ILE A 19 -9.07 10.63 21.75
N ASN A 20 -9.25 11.12 20.53
CA ASN A 20 -9.38 12.54 20.26
C ASN A 20 -10.43 12.79 19.17
N ALA A 21 -11.67 12.99 19.59
CA ALA A 21 -12.83 13.14 18.70
C ALA A 21 -12.74 14.31 17.70
N SER A 22 -11.80 15.23 17.87
CA SER A 22 -11.62 16.40 17.02
C SER A 22 -10.56 16.21 15.92
N LYS A 23 -9.72 15.17 15.99
CA LYS A 23 -8.64 14.92 15.03
C LYS A 23 -8.66 13.50 14.51
N THR A 24 -8.35 13.33 13.22
CA THR A 24 -8.12 12.02 12.61
C THR A 24 -6.64 11.65 12.73
N ASP A 25 -6.31 10.35 12.62
CA ASP A 25 -4.93 9.89 12.63
C ASP A 25 -4.12 10.53 11.48
N ILE A 26 -4.73 10.67 10.31
CA ILE A 26 -4.11 11.35 9.16
C ILE A 26 -3.84 12.83 9.47
N ALA A 27 -4.78 13.54 10.07
CA ALA A 27 -4.60 14.94 10.43
C ALA A 27 -3.48 15.14 11.46
N ILE A 28 -3.30 14.20 12.36
CA ILE A 28 -2.17 14.20 13.31
C ILE A 28 -0.84 14.07 12.56
N LEU A 29 -0.72 13.11 11.65
CA LEU A 29 0.50 12.94 10.84
C LEU A 29 0.79 14.17 9.97
N GLU A 30 -0.22 14.76 9.35
CA GLU A 30 -0.08 15.99 8.57
C GLU A 30 0.40 17.19 9.42
N SER A 31 0.03 17.24 10.69
CA SER A 31 0.54 18.27 11.62
C SER A 31 2.04 18.17 11.90
N TYR A 32 2.66 17.01 11.61
CA TYR A 32 4.11 16.78 11.66
C TYR A 32 4.78 16.94 10.28
N ASN A 33 4.16 17.66 9.35
CA ASN A 33 4.66 17.91 7.98
C ASN A 33 4.76 16.66 7.08
N PHE A 34 4.04 15.58 7.40
CA PHE A 34 3.83 14.51 6.44
C PHE A 34 2.78 14.92 5.41
N THR A 35 2.94 14.47 4.17
CA THR A 35 1.94 14.69 3.12
C THR A 35 1.19 13.38 2.90
N SER A 36 -0.11 13.37 3.20
CA SER A 36 -0.95 12.21 2.99
C SER A 36 -1.28 12.02 1.51
N MET A 37 -1.09 10.81 1.03
CA MET A 37 -1.49 10.33 -0.28
C MET A 37 -2.67 9.35 -0.17
N ALA A 38 -3.44 9.43 0.91
CA ALA A 38 -4.61 8.59 1.13
C ALA A 38 -5.58 8.65 -0.05
N LEU A 39 -6.18 7.51 -0.36
CA LEU A 39 -7.31 7.44 -1.27
C LEU A 39 -8.59 7.89 -0.55
N ARG A 40 -9.63 8.25 -1.30
CA ARG A 40 -10.95 8.59 -0.73
C ARG A 40 -11.56 7.44 0.05
N SER A 41 -11.33 6.22 -0.44
CA SER A 41 -11.76 4.96 0.16
C SER A 41 -10.71 3.91 -0.14
N ASN A 42 -10.66 2.86 0.68
CA ASN A 42 -9.79 1.73 0.40
C ASN A 42 -10.17 1.07 -0.92
N PRO A 43 -9.18 0.75 -1.76
CA PRO A 43 -9.44 -0.01 -2.97
C PRO A 43 -9.91 -1.43 -2.62
N PRO A 44 -10.65 -2.09 -3.53
CA PRO A 44 -10.96 -3.51 -3.37
C PRO A 44 -9.69 -4.32 -3.13
N ILE A 45 -9.73 -5.24 -2.17
CA ILE A 45 -8.54 -6.04 -1.77
C ILE A 45 -7.95 -6.76 -2.99
N LYS A 46 -8.79 -7.37 -3.82
CA LYS A 46 -8.36 -8.11 -5.02
C LYS A 46 -7.60 -7.23 -6.00
N ASP A 47 -8.07 -6.00 -6.22
CA ASP A 47 -7.43 -5.07 -7.15
C ASP A 47 -6.07 -4.59 -6.61
N ARG A 48 -5.99 -4.36 -5.31
CA ARG A 48 -4.76 -3.97 -4.63
C ARG A 48 -3.72 -5.08 -4.69
N VAL A 49 -4.11 -6.32 -4.36
CA VAL A 49 -3.25 -7.50 -4.45
C VAL A 49 -2.77 -7.73 -5.89
N ALA A 50 -3.69 -7.69 -6.86
CA ALA A 50 -3.35 -7.86 -8.27
C ALA A 50 -2.35 -6.80 -8.77
N THR A 51 -2.47 -5.56 -8.30
CA THR A 51 -1.54 -4.48 -8.66
C THR A 51 -0.13 -4.76 -8.13
N VAL A 52 0.01 -5.20 -6.87
CA VAL A 52 1.30 -5.59 -6.29
C VAL A 52 1.91 -6.77 -7.06
N GLN A 53 1.13 -7.81 -7.32
CA GLN A 53 1.58 -8.98 -8.08
C GLN A 53 2.08 -8.58 -9.48
N ALA A 54 1.33 -7.73 -10.19
CA ALA A 54 1.73 -7.25 -11.51
C ALA A 54 3.01 -6.40 -11.51
N MET A 55 3.33 -5.75 -10.39
CA MET A 55 4.58 -5.02 -10.21
C MET A 55 5.75 -5.95 -9.90
N LEU A 56 5.54 -6.99 -9.09
CA LEU A 56 6.54 -8.01 -8.81
C LEU A 56 6.88 -8.81 -10.07
N GLU A 57 5.89 -9.34 -10.74
CA GLU A 57 6.03 -9.97 -12.05
C GLU A 57 4.67 -10.01 -12.75
N ASN A 58 4.58 -9.45 -13.96
CA ASN A 58 3.34 -9.47 -14.72
C ASN A 58 3.20 -10.76 -15.57
N SER A 59 2.05 -10.93 -16.21
CA SER A 59 1.75 -12.11 -17.05
C SER A 59 2.70 -12.32 -18.24
N LYS A 60 3.53 -11.32 -18.57
CA LYS A 60 4.57 -11.40 -19.62
C LYS A 60 5.97 -11.62 -19.02
N GLY A 61 6.08 -11.95 -17.74
CA GLY A 61 7.35 -12.15 -17.03
C GLY A 61 8.15 -10.87 -16.78
N ARG A 62 7.53 -9.69 -16.89
CA ARG A 62 8.22 -8.42 -16.64
C ARG A 62 8.18 -8.05 -15.17
N VAL A 63 9.36 -7.89 -14.58
CA VAL A 63 9.58 -7.38 -13.23
C VAL A 63 9.67 -5.86 -13.27
N ARG A 64 8.89 -5.17 -12.45
CA ARG A 64 8.82 -3.70 -12.34
C ARG A 64 9.10 -3.18 -10.94
N MET A 65 9.12 -4.06 -9.95
CA MET A 65 9.41 -3.76 -8.55
C MET A 65 10.37 -4.80 -7.99
N GLU A 66 11.39 -4.33 -7.32
CA GLU A 66 12.32 -5.16 -6.56
C GLU A 66 12.30 -4.76 -5.10
N ILE A 67 12.45 -5.73 -4.21
CA ILE A 67 12.46 -5.51 -2.76
C ILE A 67 13.85 -5.82 -2.25
N HIS A 68 14.48 -4.85 -1.59
CA HIS A 68 15.82 -5.04 -1.05
C HIS A 68 15.82 -6.11 0.06
N ALA A 69 16.87 -6.93 0.09
CA ALA A 69 16.99 -8.07 1.02
C ALA A 69 16.95 -7.67 2.51
N SER A 70 17.24 -6.42 2.85
CA SER A 70 17.10 -5.92 4.23
C SER A 70 15.65 -5.76 4.70
N CYS A 71 14.68 -5.70 3.76
CA CYS A 71 13.25 -5.62 4.06
C CYS A 71 12.69 -7.00 4.47
N ARG A 72 13.34 -7.66 5.41
CA ARG A 72 13.09 -9.06 5.78
C ARG A 72 11.64 -9.33 6.15
N ARG A 73 11.03 -8.46 6.96
CA ARG A 73 9.64 -8.66 7.38
C ARG A 73 8.64 -8.53 6.23
N LEU A 74 8.87 -7.59 5.32
CA LEU A 74 8.04 -7.46 4.13
C LEU A 74 8.15 -8.70 3.22
N ILE A 75 9.37 -9.19 3.00
CA ILE A 75 9.61 -10.41 2.21
C ILE A 75 8.91 -11.60 2.84
N GLU A 76 9.08 -11.80 4.14
CA GLU A 76 8.41 -12.87 4.90
C GLU A 76 6.87 -12.78 4.76
N CYS A 77 6.29 -11.58 4.90
CA CYS A 77 4.85 -11.39 4.75
C CYS A 77 4.36 -11.72 3.34
N LEU A 78 5.11 -11.36 2.30
CA LEU A 78 4.76 -11.68 0.92
C LEU A 78 4.86 -13.18 0.61
N GLU A 79 5.86 -13.87 1.18
CA GLU A 79 6.09 -15.31 0.96
C GLU A 79 5.10 -16.18 1.74
N LEU A 80 4.71 -15.76 2.95
CA LEU A 80 3.90 -16.58 3.87
C LEU A 80 2.42 -16.20 3.88
N GLN A 81 2.01 -15.14 3.17
CA GLN A 81 0.60 -14.76 3.08
C GLN A 81 -0.22 -15.90 2.47
N SER A 82 -1.11 -16.44 3.26
CA SER A 82 -2.14 -17.38 2.80
C SER A 82 -3.43 -16.65 2.40
N TYR A 83 -4.32 -17.37 1.75
CA TYR A 83 -5.63 -16.87 1.33
C TYR A 83 -6.73 -17.72 1.95
N ASP A 84 -7.81 -17.05 2.36
CA ASP A 84 -9.02 -17.71 2.83
C ASP A 84 -9.66 -18.46 1.64
N GLU A 85 -9.81 -19.79 1.78
CA GLU A 85 -10.34 -20.65 0.71
C GLU A 85 -11.78 -20.29 0.30
N ARG A 86 -12.55 -19.75 1.23
CA ARG A 86 -13.95 -19.40 1.02
C ARG A 86 -14.11 -18.07 0.28
N THR A 87 -13.30 -17.06 0.60
CA THR A 87 -13.43 -15.70 0.05
C THR A 87 -12.42 -15.40 -1.04
N GLY A 88 -11.27 -16.09 -1.04
CA GLY A 88 -10.12 -15.79 -1.90
C GLY A 88 -9.38 -14.52 -1.50
N ASP A 89 -9.71 -13.92 -0.36
CA ASP A 89 -9.00 -12.76 0.18
C ASP A 89 -7.81 -13.20 1.03
N PRO A 90 -6.81 -12.33 1.26
CA PRO A 90 -5.71 -12.64 2.16
C PRO A 90 -6.21 -12.98 3.56
N ASP A 91 -5.70 -14.08 4.11
CA ASP A 91 -5.99 -14.50 5.48
C ASP A 91 -5.40 -13.50 6.48
N LYS A 92 -6.21 -13.07 7.44
CA LYS A 92 -5.84 -12.08 8.45
C LYS A 92 -5.43 -12.69 9.79
N GLN A 93 -5.55 -14.00 9.94
CA GLN A 93 -5.30 -14.66 11.23
C GLN A 93 -3.81 -14.75 11.57
N ASN A 94 -2.94 -14.76 10.56
CA ASN A 94 -1.50 -14.97 10.73
C ASN A 94 -0.70 -13.66 10.85
N GLY A 95 -1.33 -12.49 10.71
CA GLY A 95 -0.69 -11.18 10.85
C GLY A 95 0.30 -10.82 9.73
N TYR A 96 0.27 -11.54 8.60
CA TYR A 96 1.08 -11.22 7.41
C TYR A 96 0.42 -10.18 6.51
N ASP A 97 -0.88 -9.96 6.66
CA ASP A 97 -1.68 -9.03 5.87
C ASP A 97 -1.27 -7.56 6.08
N HIS A 98 -0.90 -7.16 7.29
CA HIS A 98 -0.64 -5.75 7.61
C HIS A 98 0.47 -5.10 6.77
N MET A 99 1.63 -5.77 6.62
CA MET A 99 2.72 -5.26 5.79
C MET A 99 2.37 -5.28 4.30
N ASN A 100 1.67 -6.33 3.86
CA ASN A 100 1.21 -6.48 2.49
C ASN A 100 0.16 -5.42 2.15
N ASP A 101 -0.73 -5.11 3.08
CA ASP A 101 -1.72 -4.04 2.93
C ASP A 101 -1.03 -2.67 2.83
N ALA A 102 -0.05 -2.39 3.69
CA ALA A 102 0.72 -1.14 3.66
C ALA A 102 1.44 -0.95 2.31
N LEU A 103 2.13 -1.99 1.82
CA LEU A 103 2.72 -1.98 0.48
C LEU A 103 1.65 -1.77 -0.59
N GLY A 104 0.52 -2.45 -0.45
CA GLY A 104 -0.59 -2.39 -1.39
C GLY A 104 -1.16 -0.99 -1.55
N TYR A 105 -1.32 -0.21 -0.48
CA TYR A 105 -1.81 1.17 -0.57
C TYR A 105 -0.86 2.07 -1.37
N LEU A 106 0.44 1.97 -1.14
CA LEU A 106 1.45 2.70 -1.91
C LEU A 106 1.40 2.31 -3.38
N ILE A 107 1.51 1.02 -3.68
CA ILE A 107 1.61 0.51 -5.05
C ILE A 107 0.33 0.80 -5.83
N TYR A 108 -0.83 0.59 -5.21
CA TYR A 108 -2.12 0.88 -5.86
C TYR A 108 -2.25 2.38 -6.17
N ARG A 109 -1.88 3.26 -5.23
CA ARG A 109 -1.98 4.72 -5.42
C ARG A 109 -1.09 5.22 -6.56
N GLU A 110 0.14 4.72 -6.66
CA GLU A 110 1.12 5.23 -7.61
C GLU A 110 1.10 4.51 -8.96
N PHE A 111 0.71 3.24 -9.01
CA PHE A 111 0.90 2.37 -10.18
C PHE A 111 -0.37 1.68 -10.69
N ASN A 112 -1.54 1.99 -10.14
CA ASN A 112 -2.77 1.39 -10.64
C ASN A 112 -3.03 1.81 -12.09
N MET A 113 -3.23 0.82 -12.94
CA MET A 113 -3.46 0.98 -14.38
C MET A 113 -4.72 1.79 -14.71
N VAL A 114 -5.71 1.83 -13.83
CA VAL A 114 -6.94 2.62 -14.02
C VAL A 114 -6.66 4.12 -13.96
N TYR A 115 -5.64 4.54 -13.19
CA TYR A 115 -5.23 5.94 -13.07
C TYR A 115 -4.10 6.33 -14.02
N SER A 116 -3.36 5.38 -14.59
CA SER A 116 -2.21 5.66 -15.46
C SER A 116 -2.59 6.12 -16.87
N ARG A 117 -3.88 6.18 -17.22
CA ARG A 117 -4.35 6.83 -18.46
C ARG A 117 -4.28 8.36 -18.43
N ALA A 118 -3.95 8.96 -17.29
CA ALA A 118 -3.88 10.42 -17.11
C ALA A 118 -2.46 10.98 -16.89
N GLY A 119 -1.40 10.21 -17.12
CA GLY A 119 -0.02 10.68 -17.03
C GLY A 119 0.97 9.57 -16.71
N ALA A 120 1.77 9.19 -17.69
CA ALA A 120 2.84 8.23 -17.51
C ALA A 120 3.90 8.78 -16.55
N ARG A 121 3.91 8.30 -15.31
CA ARG A 121 5.05 8.47 -14.40
C ARG A 121 6.00 7.28 -14.54
N THR A 122 7.16 7.55 -15.09
CA THR A 122 8.31 6.67 -15.16
C THR A 122 8.80 6.33 -13.74
N GLY A 123 8.99 5.04 -13.53
CA GLY A 123 9.44 4.33 -12.35
C GLY A 123 10.05 5.10 -11.17
N ILE A 124 9.49 4.89 -10.00
CA ILE A 124 10.14 5.18 -8.72
C ILE A 124 11.01 3.96 -8.37
N ARG A 125 12.33 4.18 -8.25
CA ARG A 125 13.21 3.20 -7.63
C ARG A 125 13.13 3.40 -6.12
N ILE A 126 12.66 2.40 -5.41
CA ILE A 126 12.72 2.33 -3.96
C ILE A 126 14.03 1.59 -3.64
N TYR A 127 14.99 2.30 -3.07
CA TYR A 127 16.26 1.73 -2.61
C TYR A 127 16.17 1.38 -1.12
#